data_bf3bf1fd05d43aa8f82ec330f42fc69d
#
_entry.id   bf3bf1fd05d43aa8f82ec330f42fc69d
#
_cell.length_a   1.000
_cell.length_b   1.000
_cell.length_c   1.000
_cell.angle_alpha   90.00
_cell.angle_beta   90.00
_cell.angle_gamma   90.00
#
_symmetry.space_group_name_H-M   'P 1'
#
loop_
_entity.id
_entity.type
_entity.pdbx_description
1 polymer ?
#
loop_
_entity_poly.entity_id
_entity_poly.type
_entity_poly.pdbx_seq_one_letter_code
_entity_poly.pdbx_strand_id
1 'polypeptide(L)'
;VYELGLVEAISIPQKECFAGALDFARMEGIVPAPEPTHAIAAAVREALACKISGEEKVILTALCGHGHLDLASYEKYLNGEMIDADLSDDVISKAMESVPVIALDNQPLLKRPLKKTAC
;
A
#
# COMPACT_ATOMS: atom_id res chain seq x y z
N VAL A 1 -9.75 0.84 -14.85
CA VAL A 1 -8.31 0.57 -14.95
C VAL A 1 -7.99 -0.74 -14.22
N TYR A 2 -8.45 -0.91 -12.98
CA TYR A 2 -8.30 -2.17 -12.22
C TYR A 2 -8.98 -3.35 -12.91
N GLU A 3 -10.25 -3.20 -13.32
CA GLU A 3 -11.01 -4.21 -14.06
C GLU A 3 -10.38 -4.62 -15.40
N LEU A 4 -9.60 -3.73 -16.00
CA LEU A 4 -8.83 -3.99 -17.21
C LEU A 4 -7.49 -4.69 -16.94
N GLY A 5 -7.14 -4.94 -15.68
CA GLY A 5 -5.88 -5.54 -15.29
C GLY A 5 -4.65 -4.67 -15.55
N LEU A 6 -4.83 -3.36 -15.73
CA LEU A 6 -3.74 -2.42 -15.97
C LEU A 6 -3.04 -1.97 -14.68
N VAL A 7 -3.69 -2.18 -13.53
CA VAL A 7 -3.14 -1.92 -12.20
C VAL A 7 -3.49 -3.07 -11.27
N GLU A 8 -2.65 -3.28 -10.27
CA GLU A 8 -2.91 -4.16 -9.13
C GLU A 8 -3.15 -3.28 -7.89
N ALA A 9 -4.06 -3.72 -7.02
CA ALA A 9 -4.31 -3.08 -5.74
C ALA A 9 -3.78 -3.98 -4.62
N ILE A 10 -3.01 -3.39 -3.71
CA ILE A 10 -2.53 -4.08 -2.51
C ILE A 10 -2.90 -3.27 -1.28
N SER A 11 -3.15 -3.94 -0.17
CA SER A 11 -3.27 -3.31 1.13
C SER A 11 -2.00 -3.55 1.95
N ILE A 12 -1.58 -2.54 2.70
CA ILE A 12 -0.41 -2.63 3.57
C ILE A 12 -0.84 -2.14 4.95
N PRO A 13 -0.60 -2.92 6.04
CA PRO A 13 -0.91 -2.49 7.39
C PRO A 13 -0.16 -1.21 7.76
N GLN A 14 -0.80 -0.35 8.57
CA GLN A 14 -0.20 0.95 8.89
C GLN A 14 1.11 0.83 9.68
N LYS A 15 1.27 -0.19 10.52
CA LYS A 15 2.53 -0.40 11.23
C LYS A 15 3.70 -0.67 10.27
N GLU A 16 3.47 -1.45 9.23
CA GLU A 16 4.48 -1.69 8.19
C GLU A 16 4.78 -0.40 7.42
N CYS A 17 3.75 0.40 7.11
CA CYS A 17 3.93 1.70 6.47
C CYS A 17 4.80 2.63 7.32
N PHE A 18 4.54 2.75 8.62
CA PHE A 18 5.34 3.60 9.51
C PHE A 18 6.75 3.05 9.76
N ALA A 19 6.94 1.73 9.77
CA ALA A 19 8.28 1.13 9.79
C ALA A 19 9.09 1.58 8.57
N GLY A 20 8.54 1.40 7.37
CA GLY A 20 9.15 1.86 6.13
C GLY A 20 9.40 3.36 6.08
N ALA A 21 8.47 4.15 6.65
CA ALA A 21 8.60 5.60 6.75
C ALA A 21 9.80 6.03 7.62
N LEU A 22 10.02 5.38 8.75
CA LEU A 22 11.15 5.67 9.62
C LEU A 22 12.48 5.29 8.97
N ASP A 23 12.53 4.16 8.29
CA ASP A 23 13.72 3.76 7.55
C ASP A 23 14.01 4.72 6.40
N PHE A 24 12.98 5.13 5.66
CA PHE A 24 13.09 6.15 4.62
C PHE A 24 13.59 7.48 5.18
N ALA A 25 13.01 7.94 6.29
CA ALA A 25 13.44 9.19 6.93
C ALA A 25 14.91 9.16 7.38
N ARG A 26 15.38 8.01 7.89
CA ARG A 26 16.78 7.84 8.30
C ARG A 26 17.74 7.81 7.13
N MET A 27 17.34 7.23 6.00
CA MET A 27 18.20 7.05 4.83
C MET A 27 18.18 8.28 3.91
N GLU A 28 17.02 8.90 3.73
CA GLU A 28 16.82 9.99 2.76
C GLU A 28 16.73 11.38 3.41
N GLY A 29 16.62 11.44 4.75
CA GLY A 29 16.48 12.72 5.46
C GLY A 29 15.14 13.41 5.26
N ILE A 30 14.13 12.68 4.78
CA ILE A 30 12.79 13.19 4.50
C ILE A 30 11.78 12.42 5.34
N VAL A 31 10.97 13.12 6.13
CA VAL A 31 9.85 12.53 6.87
C VAL A 31 8.62 12.54 5.95
N PRO A 32 8.17 11.39 5.44
CA PRO A 32 7.01 11.34 4.55
C PRO A 32 5.70 11.54 5.31
N ALA A 33 4.65 12.03 4.64
CA ALA A 33 3.29 11.97 5.18
C ALA A 33 2.82 10.52 5.31
N PRO A 34 1.80 10.20 6.13
CA PRO A 34 1.29 8.83 6.29
C PRO A 34 0.84 8.18 4.98
N GLU A 35 0.25 8.94 4.05
CA GLU A 35 -0.25 8.42 2.77
C GLU A 35 0.87 7.86 1.87
N PRO A 36 1.95 8.59 1.56
CA PRO A 36 3.03 8.04 0.74
C PRO A 36 3.83 6.93 1.43
N THR A 37 3.66 6.70 2.74
CA THR A 37 4.32 5.57 3.41
C THR A 37 3.87 4.22 2.86
N HIS A 38 2.64 4.13 2.34
CA HIS A 38 2.15 2.93 1.64
C HIS A 38 2.96 2.67 0.37
N ALA A 39 3.26 3.70 -0.41
CA ALA A 39 4.09 3.57 -1.60
C ALA A 39 5.54 3.20 -1.26
N ILE A 40 6.08 3.74 -0.17
CA ILE A 40 7.41 3.40 0.34
C ILE A 40 7.46 1.91 0.75
N ALA A 41 6.49 1.45 1.55
CA ALA A 41 6.42 0.06 1.97
C ALA A 41 6.26 -0.90 0.77
N ALA A 42 5.44 -0.54 -0.22
CA ALA A 42 5.32 -1.29 -1.47
C ALA A 42 6.64 -1.35 -2.24
N ALA A 43 7.36 -0.23 -2.34
CA ALA A 43 8.67 -0.17 -2.99
C ALA A 43 9.70 -1.06 -2.29
N VAL A 44 9.70 -1.09 -0.96
CA VAL A 44 10.57 -1.98 -0.18
C VAL A 44 10.24 -3.45 -0.45
N ARG A 45 8.94 -3.83 -0.48
CA ARG A 45 8.53 -5.20 -0.83
C ARG A 45 9.01 -5.59 -2.23
N GLU A 46 8.82 -4.73 -3.23
CA GLU A 46 9.29 -4.97 -4.60
C GLU A 46 10.82 -5.08 -4.67
N ALA A 47 11.56 -4.21 -4.00
CA ALA A 47 13.01 -4.26 -3.96
C ALA A 47 13.53 -5.55 -3.33
N LEU A 48 12.89 -6.02 -2.24
CA LEU A 48 13.22 -7.29 -1.61
C LEU A 48 12.90 -8.48 -2.52
N ALA A 49 11.77 -8.44 -3.25
CA ALA A 49 11.42 -9.47 -4.24
C ALA A 49 12.46 -9.51 -5.38
N CYS A 50 12.89 -8.37 -5.88
CA CYS A 50 13.96 -8.26 -6.87
C CYS A 50 15.29 -8.82 -6.36
N LYS A 51 15.64 -8.53 -5.09
CA LYS A 51 16.85 -9.08 -4.46
C LYS A 51 16.82 -10.61 -4.40
N ILE A 52 15.65 -11.20 -4.15
CA ILE A 52 15.48 -12.66 -4.08
C ILE A 52 15.52 -13.29 -5.47
N SER A 53 14.83 -12.68 -6.44
CA SER A 53 14.74 -13.20 -7.81
C SER A 53 15.99 -12.92 -8.66
N GLY A 54 16.81 -11.95 -8.27
CA GLY A 54 17.92 -11.44 -9.09
C GLY A 54 17.48 -10.57 -10.27
N GLU A 55 16.20 -10.17 -10.30
CA GLU A 55 15.66 -9.33 -11.37
C GLU A 55 16.01 -7.86 -11.11
N GLU A 56 16.50 -7.18 -12.15
CA GLU A 56 16.73 -5.72 -12.08
C GLU A 56 15.49 -4.96 -12.51
N LYS A 57 15.00 -4.05 -11.63
CA LYS A 57 13.85 -3.18 -11.89
C LYS A 57 14.15 -1.74 -11.50
N VAL A 58 13.49 -0.83 -12.18
CA VAL A 58 13.36 0.57 -11.75
C VAL A 58 12.00 0.74 -11.07
N ILE A 59 12.00 1.12 -9.79
CA ILE A 59 10.78 1.31 -9.00
C ILE A 59 10.53 2.81 -8.86
N LEU A 60 9.46 3.29 -9.46
CA LEU A 60 9.03 4.68 -9.35
C LEU A 60 7.90 4.77 -8.32
N THR A 61 8.04 5.64 -7.33
CA THR A 61 7.02 5.92 -6.32
C THR A 61 6.65 7.39 -6.29
N ALA A 62 5.42 7.70 -5.86
CA ALA A 62 5.00 9.05 -5.60
C ALA A 62 5.21 9.40 -4.12
N LEU A 63 6.04 10.41 -3.85
CA LEU A 63 6.21 10.99 -2.52
C LEU A 63 5.34 12.26 -2.44
N CYS A 64 4.03 12.07 -2.22
CA CYS A 64 3.01 13.10 -2.38
C CYS A 64 2.71 13.88 -1.09
N GLY A 65 3.61 13.92 -0.13
CA GLY A 65 3.46 14.72 1.07
C GLY A 65 4.60 14.54 2.06
N HIS A 66 4.78 15.55 2.91
CA HIS A 66 5.73 15.52 4.02
C HIS A 66 4.99 15.33 5.36
N GLY A 67 5.63 14.66 6.31
CA GLY A 67 5.05 14.30 7.60
C GLY A 67 5.17 15.36 8.70
N HIS A 68 5.54 16.59 8.39
CA HIS A 68 5.76 17.62 9.42
C HIS A 68 4.48 17.98 10.20
N LEU A 69 3.32 17.79 9.58
CA LEU A 69 2.01 17.99 10.22
C LEU A 69 1.48 16.72 10.89
N ASP A 70 2.14 15.58 10.71
CA ASP A 70 1.69 14.24 11.13
C ASP A 70 2.59 13.63 12.22
N LEU A 71 3.42 14.44 12.87
CA LEU A 71 4.38 13.98 13.88
C LEU A 71 3.70 13.26 15.05
N ALA A 72 2.46 13.62 15.38
CA ALA A 72 1.68 12.92 16.40
C ALA A 72 1.40 11.45 16.03
N SER A 73 1.25 11.14 14.74
CA SER A 73 1.09 9.75 14.26
C SER A 73 2.40 8.97 14.38
N TYR A 74 3.52 9.60 14.08
CA TYR A 74 4.85 9.04 14.28
C TYR A 74 5.14 8.77 15.77
N GLU A 75 4.77 9.72 16.64
CA GLU A 75 4.89 9.55 18.09
C GLU A 75 4.11 8.34 18.58
N LYS A 76 2.84 8.18 18.17
CA LYS A 76 2.02 7.00 18.52
C LYS A 76 2.68 5.70 18.04
N TYR A 77 3.25 5.70 16.84
CA TYR A 77 3.96 4.52 16.33
C TYR A 77 5.19 4.19 17.18
N LEU A 78 6.03 5.18 17.48
CA LEU A 78 7.23 5.03 18.30
C LEU A 78 6.94 4.59 19.73
N ASN A 79 5.82 5.03 20.29
CA ASN A 79 5.34 4.63 21.61
C ASN A 79 4.67 3.24 21.63
N GLY A 80 4.50 2.60 20.47
CA GLY A 80 3.82 1.30 20.38
C GLY A 80 2.30 1.37 20.55
N GLU A 81 1.71 2.56 20.47
CA GLU A 81 0.28 2.81 20.65
C GLU A 81 -0.53 2.56 19.36
N MET A 82 0.17 2.42 18.22
CA MET A 82 -0.49 2.21 16.93
C MET A 82 -0.98 0.76 16.82
N ILE A 83 -2.21 0.59 16.38
CA ILE A 83 -2.86 -0.72 16.23
C ILE A 83 -3.29 -0.87 14.77
N ASP A 84 -2.89 -1.98 14.14
CA ASP A 84 -3.46 -2.36 12.85
C ASP A 84 -4.90 -2.82 13.06
N ALA A 85 -5.84 -2.21 12.33
CA ALA A 85 -7.24 -2.61 12.34
C ALA A 85 -7.50 -3.52 11.14
N ASP A 86 -7.84 -4.77 11.41
CA ASP A 86 -8.34 -5.68 10.38
C ASP A 86 -9.82 -5.36 10.13
N LEU A 87 -10.14 -5.07 8.87
CA LEU A 87 -11.54 -4.94 8.45
C LEU A 87 -12.10 -6.35 8.23
N SER A 88 -13.21 -6.67 8.91
CA SER A 88 -13.91 -7.93 8.69
C SER A 88 -14.50 -7.98 7.27
N ASP A 89 -14.62 -9.20 6.72
CA ASP A 89 -15.21 -9.42 5.39
C ASP A 89 -16.62 -8.82 5.28
N ASP A 90 -17.39 -8.81 6.36
CA ASP A 90 -18.73 -8.20 6.41
C ASP A 90 -18.68 -6.68 6.22
N VAL A 91 -17.70 -6.00 6.84
CA VAL A 91 -17.52 -4.54 6.68
C VAL A 91 -17.11 -4.22 5.25
N ILE A 92 -16.18 -5.02 4.69
CA ILE A 92 -15.75 -4.87 3.30
C ILE A 92 -16.92 -5.10 2.35
N SER A 93 -17.68 -6.18 2.52
CA SER A 93 -18.83 -6.52 1.68
C SER A 93 -19.87 -5.40 1.69
N LYS A 94 -20.20 -4.87 2.87
CA LYS A 94 -21.13 -3.76 3.02
C LYS A 94 -20.63 -2.47 2.36
N ALA A 95 -19.36 -2.17 2.47
CA ALA A 95 -18.75 -1.02 1.80
C ALA A 95 -18.80 -1.17 0.27
N MET A 96 -18.61 -2.39 -0.23
CA MET A 96 -18.66 -2.68 -1.66
C MET A 96 -20.07 -2.53 -2.28
N GLU A 97 -21.15 -2.62 -1.49
CA GLU A 97 -22.52 -2.39 -1.98
C GLU A 97 -22.71 -0.98 -2.54
N SER A 98 -21.95 0.00 -2.06
CA SER A 98 -21.99 1.38 -2.51
C SER A 98 -21.12 1.68 -3.73
N VAL A 99 -20.30 0.73 -4.17
CA VAL A 99 -19.41 0.89 -5.31
C VAL A 99 -20.18 0.67 -6.60
N PRO A 100 -20.17 1.63 -7.55
CA PRO A 100 -20.86 1.47 -8.82
C PRO A 100 -20.31 0.27 -9.61
N VAL A 101 -21.21 -0.59 -10.07
CA VAL A 101 -20.85 -1.65 -11.02
C VAL A 101 -20.73 -1.01 -12.40
N ILE A 102 -19.51 -0.96 -12.93
CA ILE A 102 -19.27 -0.48 -14.29
C ILE A 102 -19.37 -1.69 -15.22
N ALA A 103 -20.46 -1.77 -15.98
CA ALA A 103 -20.57 -2.72 -17.08
C ALA A 103 -19.66 -2.25 -18.22
N LEU A 104 -18.59 -2.99 -18.49
CA LEU A 104 -17.77 -2.81 -19.68
C LEU A 104 -18.46 -3.56 -20.81
N ASP A 105 -19.25 -2.85 -21.63
CA ASP A 105 -19.88 -3.42 -22.81
C ASP A 105 -18.82 -4.01 -23.75
N ASN A 106 -18.91 -5.33 -23.96
CA ASN A 106 -18.20 -6.08 -25.02
C ASN A 106 -16.68 -6.29 -24.90
N GLN A 107 -16.06 -6.22 -23.74
CA GLN A 107 -14.71 -6.79 -23.58
C GLN A 107 -14.75 -8.05 -22.73
N PRO A 108 -14.08 -9.15 -23.14
CA PRO A 108 -13.91 -10.29 -22.27
C PRO A 108 -13.06 -9.84 -21.09
N LEU A 109 -13.67 -9.75 -19.92
CA LEU A 109 -12.98 -9.52 -18.65
C LEU A 109 -11.91 -10.60 -18.52
N LEU A 110 -10.66 -10.20 -18.61
CA LEU A 110 -9.54 -11.05 -18.22
C LEU A 110 -9.70 -11.30 -16.72
N LYS A 111 -10.41 -12.37 -16.37
CA LYS A 111 -10.51 -12.86 -15.00
C LYS A 111 -9.13 -13.35 -14.57
N ARG A 112 -8.29 -12.44 -14.09
CA ARG A 112 -7.14 -12.85 -13.29
C ARG A 112 -7.66 -13.23 -11.90
N PRO A 113 -7.39 -14.46 -11.44
CA PRO A 113 -7.66 -14.79 -10.04
C PRO A 113 -6.83 -13.85 -9.17
N LEU A 114 -7.49 -13.23 -8.20
CA LEU A 114 -6.81 -12.49 -7.13
C LEU A 114 -5.73 -13.41 -6.55
N LYS A 115 -4.46 -13.09 -6.79
CA LYS A 115 -3.38 -13.76 -6.07
C LYS A 115 -3.54 -13.35 -4.62
N LYS A 116 -4.02 -14.27 -3.78
CA LYS A 116 -3.86 -14.13 -2.33
C LYS A 116 -2.35 -14.06 -2.10
N THR A 117 -1.82 -12.88 -1.87
CA THR A 117 -0.48 -12.72 -1.33
C THR A 117 -0.50 -13.36 0.04
N ALA A 118 0.07 -14.58 0.12
CA ALA A 118 0.38 -15.18 1.40
C ALA A 118 1.34 -14.23 2.15
N CYS A 119 0.95 -13.85 3.37
CA CYS A 119 1.84 -13.23 4.35
C CYS A 119 3.04 -14.13 4.65
#